data_7f658d52f95bb2a5de62bd12b0b738f8
#
_entry.id   7f658d52f95bb2a5de62bd12b0b738f8
#
_cell.length_a   1.000
_cell.length_b   1.000
_cell.length_c   1.000
_cell.angle_alpha   90.00
_cell.angle_beta   90.00
_cell.angle_gamma   90.00
#
_symmetry.space_group_name_H-M   'P 1'
#
loop_
_entity.id
_entity.type
_entity.pdbx_description
1 polymer ?
#
loop_
_entity_poly.entity_id
_entity_poly.type
_entity_poly.pdbx_seq_one_letter_code
_entity_poly.pdbx_strand_id
1 'polypeptide(L)'
;MKRRQRESGQALIAATFGLVVLLGCAGLAVDVGYLRYQQRLQQSAADSAALAGATESAAGNATAAAREDASLNGYANGVNNVTVTVNPAFPFGGVTGVQVQVSAVHPTFFMRIFGVNTATVSTSAVAIDNSARNCVYALNRFGTALNSSATVTANVPAPGCGVVVDGGLLNTGSITASSVAVHGTASGAPTIPAAVTGIVEAADPLFRLTPPGAGGGLCQNGTVTGTTGFAPPSNVTLNPGKYCSLTVTRNVNLTLRAGNYTITQAGGISLNGVGNVTGNGVTLYLQAAAGPVAINTAPGSNETVSLVAPTTGALAGILFYQDRGNAQTASINGKGTSKLQGTLYFPDATLNLSNTGNSAAYSLAVAKTLALTGTVSFNSNFSTLPGGSPIQSAVLVE
;
A
#
# COMPACT_ATOMS: atom_id res chain seq x y z
N MET A 1 -39.37 -30.21 -73.59
CA MET A 1 -39.35 -29.43 -72.31
C MET A 1 -39.98 -30.23 -71.20
N LYS A 2 -39.29 -31.18 -70.59
CA LYS A 2 -39.73 -31.94 -69.40
C LYS A 2 -38.55 -32.54 -68.62
N ARG A 3 -37.70 -31.69 -68.10
CA ARG A 3 -36.54 -32.15 -67.22
C ARG A 3 -36.30 -31.30 -66.00
N ARG A 4 -37.15 -30.34 -65.64
CA ARG A 4 -36.93 -29.46 -64.48
C ARG A 4 -37.65 -29.86 -63.16
N GLN A 5 -38.48 -30.91 -63.16
CA GLN A 5 -39.24 -31.29 -61.96
C GLN A 5 -38.57 -32.35 -61.04
N ARG A 6 -37.46 -32.94 -61.45
CA ARG A 6 -36.74 -33.93 -60.60
C ARG A 6 -35.70 -33.33 -59.68
N GLU A 7 -35.23 -32.12 -59.91
CA GLU A 7 -34.14 -31.48 -59.12
C GLU A 7 -34.69 -30.77 -57.89
N SER A 8 -35.95 -30.39 -57.83
CA SER A 8 -36.52 -29.69 -56.66
C SER A 8 -36.65 -30.56 -55.41
N GLY A 9 -36.87 -31.87 -55.52
CA GLY A 9 -36.95 -32.79 -54.42
C GLY A 9 -35.57 -33.07 -53.80
N GLN A 10 -34.50 -33.11 -54.59
CA GLN A 10 -33.16 -33.36 -54.16
C GLN A 10 -32.58 -32.14 -53.46
N ALA A 11 -32.91 -30.92 -53.91
CA ALA A 11 -32.55 -29.67 -53.30
C ALA A 11 -33.21 -29.50 -51.90
N LEU A 12 -34.48 -29.95 -51.76
CA LEU A 12 -35.19 -29.91 -50.47
C LEU A 12 -34.52 -30.81 -49.41
N ILE A 13 -34.16 -32.03 -49.80
CA ILE A 13 -33.44 -32.96 -48.90
C ILE A 13 -32.09 -32.40 -48.48
N ALA A 14 -31.31 -31.85 -49.43
CA ALA A 14 -30.01 -31.24 -49.14
C ALA A 14 -30.17 -29.98 -48.24
N ALA A 15 -31.19 -29.16 -48.46
CA ALA A 15 -31.50 -28.01 -47.62
C ALA A 15 -31.88 -28.40 -46.19
N THR A 16 -32.67 -29.49 -46.02
CA THR A 16 -33.07 -30.00 -44.70
C THR A 16 -31.89 -30.50 -43.94
N PHE A 17 -30.99 -31.29 -44.53
CA PHE A 17 -29.76 -31.74 -43.87
C PHE A 17 -28.82 -30.56 -43.58
N GLY A 18 -28.70 -29.61 -44.48
CA GLY A 18 -27.91 -28.38 -44.26
C GLY A 18 -28.45 -27.56 -43.09
N LEU A 19 -29.76 -27.42 -42.95
CA LEU A 19 -30.39 -26.71 -41.84
C LEU A 19 -30.09 -27.38 -40.49
N VAL A 20 -30.17 -28.72 -40.41
CA VAL A 20 -29.86 -29.46 -39.18
C VAL A 20 -28.41 -29.27 -38.76
N VAL A 21 -27.47 -29.29 -39.70
CA VAL A 21 -26.05 -29.02 -39.42
C VAL A 21 -25.85 -27.59 -38.96
N LEU A 22 -26.47 -26.61 -39.61
CA LEU A 22 -26.37 -25.20 -39.21
C LEU A 22 -26.96 -24.97 -37.80
N LEU A 23 -28.12 -25.56 -37.49
CA LEU A 23 -28.70 -25.48 -36.15
C LEU A 23 -27.83 -26.16 -35.10
N GLY A 24 -27.20 -27.27 -35.42
CA GLY A 24 -26.24 -27.96 -34.55
C GLY A 24 -25.02 -27.08 -34.26
N CYS A 25 -24.41 -26.47 -35.28
CA CYS A 25 -23.29 -25.53 -35.12
C CYS A 25 -23.69 -24.29 -34.33
N ALA A 26 -24.87 -23.72 -34.58
CA ALA A 26 -25.37 -22.59 -33.81
C ALA A 26 -25.59 -22.93 -32.32
N GLY A 27 -26.13 -24.11 -32.03
CA GLY A 27 -26.28 -24.60 -30.65
C GLY A 27 -24.95 -24.79 -29.92
N LEU A 28 -23.96 -25.40 -30.59
CA LEU A 28 -22.61 -25.54 -30.02
C LEU A 28 -21.94 -24.18 -29.77
N ALA A 29 -22.15 -23.22 -30.65
CA ALA A 29 -21.62 -21.84 -30.46
C ALA A 29 -22.21 -21.17 -29.22
N VAL A 30 -23.48 -21.44 -28.88
CA VAL A 30 -24.11 -20.94 -27.65
C VAL A 30 -23.44 -21.54 -26.41
N ASP A 31 -23.23 -22.86 -26.37
CA ASP A 31 -22.56 -23.52 -25.24
C ASP A 31 -21.12 -23.02 -25.07
N VAL A 32 -20.36 -22.92 -26.16
CA VAL A 32 -18.99 -22.38 -26.11
C VAL A 32 -18.99 -20.93 -25.63
N GLY A 33 -19.91 -20.11 -26.13
CA GLY A 33 -20.03 -18.71 -25.68
C GLY A 33 -20.35 -18.60 -24.19
N TYR A 34 -21.28 -19.42 -23.69
CA TYR A 34 -21.63 -19.48 -22.28
C TYR A 34 -20.44 -19.94 -21.40
N LEU A 35 -19.74 -21.01 -21.78
CA LEU A 35 -18.58 -21.50 -21.03
C LEU A 35 -17.44 -20.47 -21.03
N ARG A 36 -17.21 -19.76 -22.13
CA ARG A 36 -16.24 -18.65 -22.20
C ARG A 36 -16.63 -17.48 -21.29
N TYR A 37 -17.90 -17.14 -21.22
CA TYR A 37 -18.39 -16.13 -20.28
C TYR A 37 -18.15 -16.54 -18.84
N GLN A 38 -18.48 -17.79 -18.47
CA GLN A 38 -18.21 -18.34 -17.14
C GLN A 38 -16.71 -18.36 -16.82
N GLN A 39 -15.87 -18.71 -17.78
CA GLN A 39 -14.41 -18.69 -17.63
C GLN A 39 -13.90 -17.28 -17.27
N ARG A 40 -14.43 -16.23 -17.87
CA ARG A 40 -14.04 -14.84 -17.57
C ARG A 40 -14.44 -14.43 -16.16
N LEU A 41 -15.67 -14.74 -15.74
CA LEU A 41 -16.14 -14.47 -14.39
C LEU A 41 -15.28 -15.20 -13.36
N GLN A 42 -14.99 -16.46 -13.62
CA GLN A 42 -14.21 -17.32 -12.76
C GLN A 42 -12.74 -16.88 -12.68
N GLN A 43 -12.17 -16.39 -13.81
CA GLN A 43 -10.83 -15.80 -13.82
C GLN A 43 -10.77 -14.54 -12.97
N SER A 44 -11.75 -13.64 -13.12
CA SER A 44 -11.82 -12.43 -12.29
C SER A 44 -11.89 -12.76 -10.79
N ALA A 45 -12.62 -13.81 -10.42
CA ALA A 45 -12.68 -14.29 -9.02
C ALA A 45 -11.34 -14.89 -8.56
N ALA A 46 -10.64 -15.64 -9.42
CA ALA A 46 -9.32 -16.17 -9.11
C ALA A 46 -8.29 -15.06 -8.94
N ASP A 47 -8.32 -14.04 -9.81
CA ASP A 47 -7.43 -12.88 -9.77
C ASP A 47 -7.60 -12.09 -8.47
N SER A 48 -8.85 -11.75 -8.10
CA SER A 48 -9.12 -11.03 -6.87
C SER A 48 -8.79 -11.84 -5.63
N ALA A 49 -9.10 -13.14 -5.62
CA ALA A 49 -8.76 -14.03 -4.53
C ALA A 49 -7.24 -14.20 -4.34
N ALA A 50 -6.47 -14.27 -5.44
CA ALA A 50 -5.01 -14.33 -5.36
C ALA A 50 -4.44 -13.04 -4.76
N LEU A 51 -4.96 -11.87 -5.17
CA LEU A 51 -4.57 -10.58 -4.61
C LEU A 51 -4.89 -10.49 -3.11
N ALA A 52 -6.11 -10.89 -2.70
CA ALA A 52 -6.50 -10.91 -1.30
C ALA A 52 -5.59 -11.83 -0.47
N GLY A 53 -5.31 -13.04 -0.98
CA GLY A 53 -4.40 -13.98 -0.33
C GLY A 53 -2.97 -13.46 -0.21
N ALA A 54 -2.44 -12.83 -1.27
CA ALA A 54 -1.09 -12.27 -1.26
C ALA A 54 -0.99 -11.09 -0.28
N THR A 55 -2.01 -10.25 -0.19
CA THR A 55 -2.05 -9.12 0.76
C THR A 55 -1.98 -9.59 2.22
N GLU A 56 -2.67 -10.69 2.55
CA GLU A 56 -2.73 -11.24 3.91
C GLU A 56 -1.66 -12.33 4.19
N SER A 57 -0.71 -12.53 3.25
CA SER A 57 0.29 -13.58 3.37
C SER A 57 1.25 -13.35 4.55
N ALA A 58 1.65 -12.11 4.79
CA ALA A 58 2.52 -11.74 5.90
C ALA A 58 1.87 -11.98 7.27
N ALA A 59 0.55 -11.84 7.36
CA ALA A 59 -0.22 -12.14 8.58
C ALA A 59 -0.52 -13.64 8.77
N GLY A 60 -0.14 -14.50 7.82
CA GLY A 60 -0.42 -15.93 7.85
C GLY A 60 -1.85 -16.30 7.48
N ASN A 61 -2.65 -15.37 6.98
CA ASN A 61 -4.08 -15.53 6.69
C ASN A 61 -4.38 -15.74 5.19
N ALA A 62 -3.38 -15.94 4.36
CA ALA A 62 -3.50 -16.00 2.90
C ALA A 62 -4.63 -16.93 2.41
N THR A 63 -4.73 -18.13 2.95
CA THR A 63 -5.76 -19.11 2.54
C THR A 63 -7.16 -18.67 2.93
N ALA A 64 -7.34 -18.09 4.11
CA ALA A 64 -8.63 -17.62 4.59
C ALA A 64 -9.11 -16.42 3.75
N ALA A 65 -8.27 -15.43 3.57
CA ALA A 65 -8.56 -14.22 2.78
C ALA A 65 -8.89 -14.55 1.31
N ALA A 66 -8.11 -15.44 0.68
CA ALA A 66 -8.37 -15.87 -0.69
C ALA A 66 -9.72 -16.58 -0.85
N ARG A 67 -10.08 -17.47 0.08
CA ARG A 67 -11.37 -18.17 0.04
C ARG A 67 -12.55 -17.25 0.32
N GLU A 68 -12.40 -16.32 1.23
CA GLU A 68 -13.41 -15.31 1.54
C GLU A 68 -13.70 -14.44 0.31
N ASP A 69 -12.65 -13.93 -0.34
CA ASP A 69 -12.79 -13.09 -1.52
C ASP A 69 -13.39 -13.85 -2.71
N ALA A 70 -12.97 -15.12 -2.95
CA ALA A 70 -13.60 -15.97 -3.95
C ALA A 70 -15.11 -16.17 -3.67
N SER A 71 -15.48 -16.32 -2.40
CA SER A 71 -16.89 -16.45 -1.98
C SER A 71 -17.68 -15.17 -2.23
N LEU A 72 -17.12 -13.99 -1.96
CA LEU A 72 -17.74 -12.70 -2.26
C LEU A 72 -17.97 -12.50 -3.77
N ASN A 73 -17.13 -13.11 -4.59
CA ASN A 73 -17.26 -13.14 -6.06
C ASN A 73 -18.16 -14.27 -6.58
N GLY A 74 -18.87 -14.99 -5.70
CA GLY A 74 -19.83 -16.05 -6.04
C GLY A 74 -19.25 -17.46 -6.14
N TYR A 75 -17.97 -17.66 -5.79
CA TYR A 75 -17.30 -18.96 -5.84
C TYR A 75 -16.92 -19.47 -4.43
N ALA A 76 -17.92 -19.82 -3.63
CA ALA A 76 -17.71 -20.37 -2.29
C ALA A 76 -17.18 -21.80 -2.35
N ASN A 77 -16.06 -22.07 -1.68
CA ASN A 77 -15.44 -23.40 -1.67
C ASN A 77 -16.35 -24.46 -1.06
N GLY A 78 -16.56 -25.57 -1.76
CA GLY A 78 -17.43 -26.68 -1.36
C GLY A 78 -18.93 -26.46 -1.58
N VAL A 79 -19.34 -25.36 -2.19
CA VAL A 79 -20.74 -25.03 -2.48
C VAL A 79 -20.97 -25.11 -4.00
N ASN A 80 -22.10 -25.69 -4.42
CA ASN A 80 -22.52 -25.79 -5.84
C ASN A 80 -21.43 -26.38 -6.77
N ASN A 81 -20.72 -27.40 -6.32
CA ASN A 81 -19.60 -28.00 -7.07
C ASN A 81 -18.47 -27.02 -7.42
N VAL A 82 -18.27 -25.99 -6.60
CA VAL A 82 -17.12 -25.10 -6.67
C VAL A 82 -16.00 -25.61 -5.77
N THR A 83 -14.79 -25.63 -6.30
CA THR A 83 -13.56 -25.93 -5.53
C THR A 83 -12.61 -24.76 -5.66
N VAL A 84 -12.20 -24.19 -4.51
CA VAL A 84 -11.18 -23.13 -4.43
C VAL A 84 -9.94 -23.70 -3.75
N THR A 85 -8.90 -23.94 -4.54
CA THR A 85 -7.60 -24.42 -4.06
C THR A 85 -6.65 -23.24 -3.92
N VAL A 86 -6.05 -23.09 -2.74
CA VAL A 86 -5.09 -22.02 -2.44
C VAL A 86 -3.75 -22.64 -2.10
N ASN A 87 -2.70 -22.24 -2.80
CA ASN A 87 -1.30 -22.52 -2.46
C ASN A 87 -0.65 -21.23 -1.96
N PRO A 88 -0.51 -21.03 -0.65
CA PRO A 88 0.02 -19.78 -0.07
C PRO A 88 1.55 -19.65 -0.17
N ALA A 89 2.22 -20.70 -0.65
CA ALA A 89 3.68 -20.73 -0.78
C ALA A 89 4.11 -21.11 -2.22
N PHE A 90 3.43 -20.56 -3.22
CA PHE A 90 3.73 -20.85 -4.63
C PHE A 90 5.03 -20.17 -5.05
N PRO A 91 6.03 -20.91 -5.56
CA PRO A 91 7.28 -20.31 -6.02
C PRO A 91 7.09 -19.62 -7.38
N PHE A 92 7.42 -18.35 -7.46
CA PHE A 92 7.33 -17.56 -8.69
C PHE A 92 8.53 -16.61 -8.81
N GLY A 93 9.34 -16.78 -9.85
CA GLY A 93 10.45 -15.85 -10.16
C GLY A 93 11.46 -15.62 -9.03
N GLY A 94 11.66 -16.58 -8.12
CA GLY A 94 12.56 -16.44 -6.96
C GLY A 94 11.93 -15.79 -5.74
N VAL A 95 10.63 -15.47 -5.80
CA VAL A 95 9.82 -15.00 -4.66
C VAL A 95 8.69 -15.99 -4.35
N THR A 96 8.12 -15.88 -3.17
CA THR A 96 6.94 -16.67 -2.79
C THR A 96 5.68 -15.88 -3.11
N GLY A 97 4.78 -16.50 -3.90
CA GLY A 97 3.48 -15.95 -4.22
C GLY A 97 2.34 -16.78 -3.62
N VAL A 98 1.12 -16.32 -3.84
CA VAL A 98 -0.10 -17.04 -3.55
C VAL A 98 -0.79 -17.40 -4.86
N GLN A 99 -0.93 -18.69 -5.11
CA GLN A 99 -1.70 -19.21 -6.25
C GLN A 99 -3.10 -19.58 -5.79
N VAL A 100 -4.10 -19.13 -6.53
CA VAL A 100 -5.48 -19.53 -6.33
C VAL A 100 -6.00 -20.17 -7.60
N GLN A 101 -6.59 -21.36 -7.46
CA GLN A 101 -7.29 -22.05 -8.53
C GLN A 101 -8.77 -22.14 -8.17
N VAL A 102 -9.62 -21.66 -9.06
CA VAL A 102 -11.07 -21.79 -8.95
C VAL A 102 -11.55 -22.78 -10.00
N SER A 103 -12.27 -23.81 -9.59
CA SER A 103 -12.87 -24.82 -10.45
C SER A 103 -14.36 -24.91 -10.18
N ALA A 104 -15.19 -24.83 -11.21
CA ALA A 104 -16.64 -24.90 -11.09
C ALA A 104 -17.24 -25.74 -12.22
N VAL A 105 -18.35 -26.43 -11.91
CA VAL A 105 -19.08 -27.26 -12.87
C VAL A 105 -20.27 -26.44 -13.41
N HIS A 106 -20.33 -26.27 -14.71
CA HIS A 106 -21.38 -25.51 -15.41
C HIS A 106 -22.24 -26.42 -16.27
N PRO A 107 -23.57 -26.19 -16.35
CA PRO A 107 -24.45 -26.96 -17.25
C PRO A 107 -24.17 -26.58 -18.70
N THR A 108 -24.42 -27.54 -19.59
CA THR A 108 -24.44 -27.31 -21.02
C THR A 108 -25.90 -27.32 -21.52
N PHE A 109 -26.20 -26.67 -22.61
CA PHE A 109 -27.54 -26.56 -23.16
C PHE A 109 -27.75 -27.50 -24.36
N PHE A 110 -26.94 -27.37 -25.38
CA PHE A 110 -27.02 -28.14 -26.61
C PHE A 110 -26.12 -29.36 -26.61
N MET A 111 -24.95 -29.30 -25.95
CA MET A 111 -24.02 -30.45 -25.83
C MET A 111 -24.65 -31.64 -25.09
N ARG A 112 -25.71 -31.43 -24.29
CA ARG A 112 -26.46 -32.51 -23.64
C ARG A 112 -27.11 -33.46 -24.61
N ILE A 113 -27.42 -33.03 -25.84
CA ILE A 113 -27.95 -33.90 -26.91
C ILE A 113 -26.93 -34.97 -27.28
N PHE A 114 -25.64 -34.69 -27.07
CA PHE A 114 -24.53 -35.62 -27.27
C PHE A 114 -24.07 -36.32 -25.97
N GLY A 115 -24.88 -36.22 -24.90
CA GLY A 115 -24.59 -36.85 -23.59
C GLY A 115 -23.65 -36.04 -22.69
N VAL A 116 -23.22 -34.84 -23.09
CA VAL A 116 -22.39 -33.96 -22.28
C VAL A 116 -23.29 -32.98 -21.53
N ASN A 117 -23.67 -33.31 -20.30
CA ASN A 117 -24.63 -32.51 -19.50
C ASN A 117 -23.97 -31.34 -18.78
N THR A 118 -22.70 -31.46 -18.44
CA THR A 118 -21.93 -30.46 -17.70
C THR A 118 -20.51 -30.36 -18.24
N ALA A 119 -19.90 -29.20 -18.04
CA ALA A 119 -18.48 -28.96 -18.32
C ALA A 119 -17.82 -28.31 -17.10
N THR A 120 -16.64 -28.79 -16.74
CA THR A 120 -15.84 -28.16 -15.68
C THR A 120 -14.97 -27.08 -16.28
N VAL A 121 -15.07 -25.87 -15.74
CA VAL A 121 -14.17 -24.76 -16.05
C VAL A 121 -13.21 -24.59 -14.86
N SER A 122 -11.93 -24.43 -15.15
CA SER A 122 -10.91 -24.20 -14.14
C SER A 122 -10.06 -23.01 -14.59
N THR A 123 -9.82 -22.09 -13.67
CA THR A 123 -8.98 -20.90 -13.87
C THR A 123 -8.02 -20.77 -12.71
N SER A 124 -6.88 -20.14 -12.95
CA SER A 124 -5.90 -19.92 -11.88
C SER A 124 -5.30 -18.52 -12.02
N ALA A 125 -4.90 -17.98 -10.88
CA ALA A 125 -4.17 -16.72 -10.79
C ALA A 125 -3.05 -16.86 -9.76
N VAL A 126 -1.99 -16.10 -9.95
CA VAL A 126 -0.89 -15.99 -9.00
C VAL A 126 -0.70 -14.51 -8.65
N ALA A 127 -0.60 -14.21 -7.37
CA ALA A 127 -0.23 -12.89 -6.90
C ALA A 127 0.95 -12.99 -5.94
N ILE A 128 1.79 -11.97 -5.97
CA ILE A 128 2.91 -11.81 -5.03
C ILE A 128 2.66 -10.62 -4.11
N ASP A 129 3.07 -10.75 -2.86
CA ASP A 129 3.13 -9.61 -1.96
C ASP A 129 4.23 -8.64 -2.44
N ASN A 130 3.83 -7.42 -2.75
CA ASN A 130 4.70 -6.34 -3.18
C ASN A 130 4.89 -5.25 -2.09
N SER A 131 4.33 -5.48 -0.91
CA SER A 131 4.23 -4.49 0.17
C SER A 131 5.59 -4.02 0.70
N ALA A 132 6.63 -4.85 0.62
CA ALA A 132 7.98 -4.48 1.07
C ALA A 132 8.82 -3.76 0.01
N ARG A 133 8.31 -3.55 -1.21
CA ARG A 133 9.15 -3.07 -2.32
C ARG A 133 9.32 -1.56 -2.37
N ASN A 134 8.41 -0.78 -1.81
CA ASN A 134 8.49 0.67 -1.86
C ASN A 134 8.39 1.28 -0.46
N CYS A 135 9.28 2.23 -0.16
CA CYS A 135 9.30 2.98 1.11
C CYS A 135 8.84 4.41 0.95
N VAL A 136 8.87 4.94 -0.26
CA VAL A 136 8.60 6.35 -0.54
C VAL A 136 7.50 6.45 -1.58
N TYR A 137 6.44 7.15 -1.21
CA TYR A 137 5.30 7.44 -2.08
C TYR A 137 5.04 8.95 -2.08
N ALA A 138 5.17 9.59 -3.24
CA ALA A 138 4.81 10.98 -3.47
C ALA A 138 3.56 11.04 -4.35
N LEU A 139 2.40 11.28 -3.74
CA LEU A 139 1.06 11.04 -4.32
C LEU A 139 0.50 12.22 -5.13
N ASN A 140 1.22 13.33 -5.24
CA ASN A 140 0.74 14.48 -6.02
C ASN A 140 0.83 14.18 -7.51
N ARG A 141 -0.31 14.18 -8.19
CA ARG A 141 -0.43 13.89 -9.63
C ARG A 141 0.05 15.04 -10.53
N PHE A 142 0.06 16.25 -10.00
CA PHE A 142 0.31 17.44 -10.79
C PHE A 142 1.59 18.14 -10.33
N GLY A 143 2.44 18.53 -11.28
CA GLY A 143 3.69 19.21 -10.99
C GLY A 143 4.73 18.31 -10.29
N THR A 144 5.63 18.92 -9.55
CA THR A 144 6.69 18.19 -8.82
C THR A 144 6.13 17.57 -7.54
N ALA A 145 6.09 16.24 -7.48
CA ALA A 145 5.66 15.50 -6.30
C ALA A 145 6.84 15.17 -5.37
N LEU A 146 8.00 14.89 -5.92
CA LEU A 146 9.24 14.68 -5.15
C LEU A 146 10.30 15.68 -5.60
N ASN A 147 10.74 16.54 -4.67
CA ASN A 147 11.88 17.43 -4.83
C ASN A 147 13.00 16.99 -3.88
N SER A 148 14.12 16.56 -4.43
CA SER A 148 15.25 16.07 -3.64
C SER A 148 16.53 16.84 -3.98
N SER A 149 17.09 17.53 -2.99
CA SER A 149 18.47 17.99 -2.98
C SER A 149 19.35 17.19 -2.01
N ALA A 150 18.79 16.09 -1.48
CA ALA A 150 19.43 15.23 -0.49
C ALA A 150 20.31 14.14 -1.12
N THR A 151 21.16 13.56 -0.29
CA THR A 151 21.67 12.20 -0.48
C THR A 151 20.65 11.23 0.10
N VAL A 152 19.85 10.60 -0.76
CA VAL A 152 18.80 9.66 -0.38
C VAL A 152 19.31 8.23 -0.51
N THR A 153 19.18 7.43 0.54
CA THR A 153 19.51 6.02 0.56
C THR A 153 18.29 5.21 0.95
N ALA A 154 17.80 4.38 0.04
CA ALA A 154 16.63 3.53 0.23
C ALA A 154 16.90 2.06 -0.16
N ASN A 155 18.16 1.64 -0.26
CA ASN A 155 18.55 0.30 -0.67
C ASN A 155 19.35 -0.49 0.39
N VAL A 156 19.41 0.00 1.62
CA VAL A 156 20.15 -0.64 2.71
C VAL A 156 19.24 -0.79 3.94
N PRO A 157 19.17 -1.97 4.57
CA PRO A 157 19.78 -3.25 4.14
C PRO A 157 19.07 -3.84 2.92
N ALA A 158 19.80 -4.66 2.15
CA ALA A 158 19.20 -5.38 1.03
C ALA A 158 18.06 -6.30 1.50
N PRO A 159 16.94 -6.42 0.73
CA PRO A 159 16.78 -6.05 -0.67
C PRO A 159 16.53 -4.55 -0.93
N GLY A 160 16.48 -3.70 0.11
CA GLY A 160 16.16 -2.29 -0.02
C GLY A 160 14.70 -2.01 -0.41
N CYS A 161 14.39 -0.76 -0.66
CA CYS A 161 13.06 -0.36 -1.10
C CYS A 161 13.07 0.70 -2.21
N GLY A 162 11.95 0.77 -2.92
CA GLY A 162 11.75 1.66 -4.06
C GLY A 162 11.17 3.00 -3.68
N VAL A 163 11.19 3.88 -4.67
CA VAL A 163 10.60 5.22 -4.65
C VAL A 163 9.55 5.30 -5.75
N VAL A 164 8.32 5.68 -5.40
CA VAL A 164 7.19 5.86 -6.32
C VAL A 164 6.74 7.32 -6.29
N VAL A 165 6.59 7.91 -7.47
CA VAL A 165 6.25 9.34 -7.64
C VAL A 165 5.13 9.46 -8.67
N ASP A 166 3.95 9.92 -8.26
CA ASP A 166 2.81 10.08 -9.16
C ASP A 166 2.87 11.34 -10.03
N GLY A 167 3.64 12.33 -9.63
CA GLY A 167 3.91 13.51 -10.44
C GLY A 167 5.34 13.54 -10.98
N GLY A 168 5.92 14.74 -11.04
CA GLY A 168 7.31 14.93 -11.44
C GLY A 168 8.30 14.66 -10.31
N LEU A 169 9.46 14.15 -10.67
CA LEU A 169 10.66 14.07 -9.84
C LEU A 169 11.66 15.15 -10.25
N LEU A 170 12.04 16.00 -9.30
CA LEU A 170 13.19 16.90 -9.44
C LEU A 170 14.29 16.42 -8.48
N ASN A 171 15.39 15.91 -9.03
CA ASN A 171 16.54 15.46 -8.23
C ASN A 171 17.75 16.34 -8.50
N THR A 172 18.19 17.08 -7.52
CA THR A 172 19.43 17.87 -7.58
C THR A 172 20.54 17.30 -6.68
N GLY A 173 20.21 16.25 -5.93
CA GLY A 173 21.14 15.49 -5.09
C GLY A 173 21.47 14.13 -5.68
N SER A 174 21.44 13.08 -4.85
CA SER A 174 21.57 11.69 -5.26
C SER A 174 20.46 10.84 -4.64
N ILE A 175 19.85 9.97 -5.45
CA ILE A 175 18.85 9.00 -4.97
C ILE A 175 19.35 7.60 -5.33
N THR A 176 19.55 6.78 -4.30
CA THR A 176 19.89 5.35 -4.44
C THR A 176 18.80 4.52 -3.79
N ALA A 177 18.11 3.69 -4.57
CA ALA A 177 16.97 2.88 -4.15
C ALA A 177 16.99 1.51 -4.82
N SER A 178 16.10 0.61 -4.47
CA SER A 178 15.93 -0.67 -5.21
C SER A 178 15.26 -0.45 -6.58
N SER A 179 14.39 0.56 -6.67
CA SER A 179 13.73 1.01 -7.90
C SER A 179 13.31 2.47 -7.76
N VAL A 180 13.22 3.18 -8.89
CA VAL A 180 12.65 4.54 -8.94
C VAL A 180 11.62 4.57 -10.08
N ALA A 181 10.36 4.73 -9.72
CA ALA A 181 9.23 4.70 -10.62
C ALA A 181 8.50 6.04 -10.58
N VAL A 182 8.32 6.69 -11.73
CA VAL A 182 7.77 8.05 -11.85
C VAL A 182 6.64 8.05 -12.88
N HIS A 183 5.43 8.48 -12.50
CA HIS A 183 4.33 8.62 -13.46
C HIS A 183 4.61 9.80 -14.42
N GLY A 184 5.02 10.95 -13.88
CA GLY A 184 5.34 12.15 -14.65
C GLY A 184 6.77 12.13 -15.22
N THR A 185 7.44 13.28 -15.19
CA THR A 185 8.79 13.45 -15.70
C THR A 185 9.83 13.39 -14.57
N ALA A 186 10.98 12.79 -14.85
CA ALA A 186 12.15 12.88 -14.00
C ALA A 186 13.15 13.88 -14.58
N SER A 187 13.65 14.79 -13.75
CA SER A 187 14.57 15.86 -14.14
C SER A 187 15.68 16.07 -13.11
N GLY A 188 16.79 16.67 -13.55
CA GLY A 188 17.97 16.93 -12.72
C GLY A 188 18.99 15.80 -12.76
N ALA A 189 19.63 15.48 -11.62
CA ALA A 189 20.64 14.44 -11.52
C ALA A 189 20.02 13.03 -11.67
N PRO A 190 20.72 12.08 -12.31
CA PRO A 190 20.23 10.72 -12.47
C PRO A 190 20.08 10.01 -11.11
N THR A 191 19.13 9.10 -11.05
CA THR A 191 18.93 8.19 -9.90
C THR A 191 19.62 6.84 -10.14
N ILE A 192 19.82 6.06 -9.06
CA ILE A 192 20.40 4.72 -9.11
C ILE A 192 19.41 3.73 -8.47
N PRO A 193 18.79 2.83 -9.27
CA PRO A 193 18.83 2.75 -10.75
C PRO A 193 18.19 3.96 -11.42
N ALA A 194 18.37 4.10 -12.74
CA ALA A 194 17.73 5.16 -13.51
C ALA A 194 16.19 5.10 -13.33
N ALA A 195 15.57 6.28 -13.21
CA ALA A 195 14.13 6.37 -13.03
C ALA A 195 13.37 5.84 -14.25
N VAL A 196 12.40 4.96 -14.03
CA VAL A 196 11.44 4.54 -15.04
C VAL A 196 10.28 5.51 -15.03
N THR A 197 10.06 6.21 -16.15
CA THR A 197 8.99 7.22 -16.30
C THR A 197 7.78 6.67 -17.05
N GLY A 198 6.61 7.32 -16.90
CA GLY A 198 5.38 6.91 -17.59
C GLY A 198 4.72 5.67 -16.99
N ILE A 199 5.01 5.34 -15.73
CA ILE A 199 4.30 4.27 -15.02
C ILE A 199 2.83 4.64 -14.80
N VAL A 200 2.00 3.65 -14.51
CA VAL A 200 0.64 3.87 -14.02
C VAL A 200 0.72 4.52 -12.63
N GLU A 201 -0.17 5.46 -12.39
CA GLU A 201 -0.30 6.17 -11.13
C GLU A 201 -0.54 5.20 -9.97
N ALA A 202 0.18 5.37 -8.88
CA ALA A 202 0.03 4.56 -7.69
C ALA A 202 -1.14 5.06 -6.84
N ALA A 203 -2.00 4.17 -6.38
CA ALA A 203 -2.99 4.52 -5.38
C ALA A 203 -2.30 4.79 -4.03
N ASP A 204 -2.93 5.62 -3.17
CA ASP A 204 -2.50 5.76 -1.78
C ASP A 204 -2.49 4.39 -1.09
N PRO A 205 -1.32 3.85 -0.72
CA PRO A 205 -1.20 2.50 -0.19
C PRO A 205 -1.86 2.31 1.18
N LEU A 206 -2.15 3.40 1.89
CA LEU A 206 -2.80 3.41 3.19
C LEU A 206 -4.22 3.98 3.15
N PHE A 207 -4.82 4.10 1.97
CA PHE A 207 -6.17 4.68 1.80
C PHE A 207 -7.22 3.98 2.67
N ARG A 208 -7.11 2.67 2.88
CA ARG A 208 -8.04 1.87 3.69
C ARG A 208 -7.74 1.91 5.19
N LEU A 209 -6.60 2.48 5.61
CA LEU A 209 -6.26 2.58 7.02
C LEU A 209 -7.24 3.52 7.73
N THR A 210 -7.94 2.97 8.72
CA THR A 210 -8.88 3.72 9.53
C THR A 210 -8.11 4.64 10.50
N PRO A 211 -8.44 5.95 10.53
CA PRO A 211 -7.80 6.85 11.48
C PRO A 211 -8.10 6.42 12.93
N PRO A 212 -7.18 6.71 13.87
CA PRO A 212 -7.43 6.49 15.28
C PRO A 212 -8.69 7.19 15.71
N GLY A 213 -9.48 6.59 16.57
CA GLY A 213 -10.66 7.24 17.14
C GLY A 213 -10.26 8.57 17.81
N ALA A 214 -11.06 9.61 17.60
CA ALA A 214 -10.78 10.95 18.11
C ALA A 214 -10.77 11.05 19.66
N GLY A 215 -11.13 10.00 20.36
CA GLY A 215 -11.35 10.03 21.81
C GLY A 215 -12.47 11.01 22.22
N GLY A 216 -13.24 10.70 23.24
CA GLY A 216 -14.22 11.63 23.82
C GLY A 216 -13.53 12.73 24.65
N GLY A 217 -14.27 13.79 24.94
CA GLY A 217 -13.86 14.85 25.86
C GLY A 217 -13.02 15.97 25.23
N LEU A 218 -12.70 16.95 26.08
CA LEU A 218 -11.90 18.12 25.71
C LEU A 218 -10.43 17.71 25.52
N CYS A 219 -9.72 18.42 24.63
CA CYS A 219 -8.29 18.26 24.51
C CYS A 219 -7.58 18.90 25.71
N GLN A 220 -6.49 18.29 26.14
CA GLN A 220 -5.60 18.85 27.17
C GLN A 220 -4.50 19.71 26.54
N ASN A 221 -3.98 20.67 27.29
CA ASN A 221 -2.85 21.45 26.85
C ASN A 221 -1.56 20.61 26.92
N GLY A 222 -0.88 20.49 25.81
CA GLY A 222 0.42 19.78 25.69
C GLY A 222 1.63 20.71 25.64
N THR A 223 1.48 21.95 26.12
CA THR A 223 2.62 22.88 26.18
C THR A 223 3.55 22.53 27.35
N VAL A 224 4.79 22.23 27.02
CA VAL A 224 5.85 21.95 27.98
C VAL A 224 6.97 23.00 27.79
N THR A 225 7.24 23.74 28.84
CA THR A 225 8.29 24.76 28.85
C THR A 225 9.44 24.28 29.76
N GLY A 226 10.64 24.21 29.20
CA GLY A 226 11.84 23.89 29.99
C GLY A 226 12.43 25.11 30.69
N THR A 227 13.46 24.84 31.47
CA THR A 227 14.23 25.90 32.19
C THR A 227 15.02 26.76 31.21
N THR A 228 15.13 28.06 31.53
CA THR A 228 15.95 29.00 30.77
C THR A 228 17.36 29.06 31.35
N GLY A 229 18.40 29.15 30.48
CA GLY A 229 19.80 29.28 30.88
C GLY A 229 20.61 27.97 30.76
N PHE A 230 21.74 27.89 31.46
CA PHE A 230 22.64 26.72 31.44
C PHE A 230 22.22 25.59 32.40
N ALA A 231 21.01 25.59 32.90
CA ALA A 231 20.49 24.49 33.73
C ALA A 231 20.38 23.19 32.93
N PRO A 232 20.56 22.01 33.55
CA PRO A 232 20.32 20.74 32.87
C PRO A 232 18.89 20.63 32.36
N PRO A 233 18.65 19.88 31.26
CA PRO A 233 17.31 19.74 30.67
C PRO A 233 16.32 19.13 31.67
N SER A 234 15.11 19.69 31.69
CA SER A 234 14.00 19.13 32.48
C SER A 234 13.53 17.84 31.87
N ASN A 235 13.30 16.80 32.66
CA ASN A 235 12.73 15.53 32.17
C ASN A 235 11.22 15.57 32.30
N VAL A 236 10.51 15.44 31.17
CA VAL A 236 9.06 15.44 31.12
C VAL A 236 8.55 14.18 30.44
N THR A 237 7.56 13.55 31.06
CA THR A 237 6.89 12.38 30.48
C THR A 237 5.43 12.72 30.19
N LEU A 238 5.01 12.49 28.95
CA LEU A 238 3.61 12.63 28.55
C LEU A 238 2.94 11.27 28.39
N ASN A 239 1.66 11.22 28.75
CA ASN A 239 0.82 10.06 28.55
C ASN A 239 0.08 10.16 27.21
N PRO A 240 -0.27 9.03 26.58
CA PRO A 240 -1.14 9.04 25.40
C PRO A 240 -2.49 9.68 25.72
N GLY A 241 -3.09 10.33 24.74
CA GLY A 241 -4.36 11.02 24.92
C GLY A 241 -4.63 12.09 23.87
N LYS A 242 -5.66 12.90 24.13
CA LYS A 242 -6.10 13.98 23.26
C LYS A 242 -5.49 15.29 23.68
N TYR A 243 -4.74 15.91 22.79
CA TYR A 243 -4.04 17.17 23.00
C TYR A 243 -4.57 18.24 22.04
N CYS A 244 -4.71 19.48 22.54
CA CYS A 244 -5.03 20.61 21.68
C CYS A 244 -3.86 20.89 20.72
N SER A 245 -2.66 20.93 21.25
CA SER A 245 -1.38 20.97 20.54
C SER A 245 -0.32 20.32 21.40
N LEU A 246 0.81 19.94 20.80
CA LEU A 246 1.98 19.46 21.52
C LEU A 246 3.13 20.40 21.21
N THR A 247 3.40 21.32 22.16
CA THR A 247 4.48 22.32 22.02
C THR A 247 5.49 22.13 23.12
N VAL A 248 6.74 21.86 22.73
CA VAL A 248 7.86 21.72 23.66
C VAL A 248 8.92 22.74 23.28
N THR A 249 9.25 23.61 24.24
CA THR A 249 10.21 24.69 24.04
C THR A 249 11.40 24.48 24.95
N ARG A 250 12.58 24.61 24.39
CA ARG A 250 13.90 24.70 25.05
C ARG A 250 14.18 23.68 26.16
N ASN A 251 15.33 23.06 26.08
CA ASN A 251 16.04 22.36 27.18
C ASN A 251 15.14 21.35 27.96
N VAL A 252 14.37 20.54 27.21
CA VAL A 252 13.48 19.49 27.74
C VAL A 252 13.83 18.15 27.14
N ASN A 253 14.07 17.17 27.99
CA ASN A 253 14.05 15.76 27.60
C ASN A 253 12.59 15.28 27.66
N LEU A 254 12.00 14.99 26.51
CA LEU A 254 10.62 14.53 26.40
C LEU A 254 10.57 13.03 26.24
N THR A 255 9.79 12.37 27.11
CA THR A 255 9.45 10.95 26.95
C THR A 255 7.97 10.81 26.67
N LEU A 256 7.64 10.18 25.54
CA LEU A 256 6.28 9.79 25.18
C LEU A 256 6.05 8.33 25.59
N ARG A 257 5.07 8.08 26.46
CA ARG A 257 4.66 6.69 26.78
C ARG A 257 3.94 6.06 25.59
N ALA A 258 4.00 4.73 25.51
CA ALA A 258 3.35 3.98 24.44
C ALA A 258 1.85 4.31 24.33
N GLY A 259 1.37 4.50 23.11
CA GLY A 259 -0.03 4.77 22.78
C GLY A 259 -0.22 5.91 21.77
N ASN A 260 -1.48 6.31 21.58
CA ASN A 260 -1.86 7.29 20.56
C ASN A 260 -1.94 8.70 21.17
N TYR A 261 -1.33 9.66 20.46
CA TYR A 261 -1.37 11.09 20.79
C TYR A 261 -2.18 11.80 19.70
N THR A 262 -3.41 12.17 20.01
CA THR A 262 -4.31 12.82 19.06
C THR A 262 -4.22 14.34 19.18
N ILE A 263 -3.77 15.01 18.13
CA ILE A 263 -3.63 16.47 18.06
C ILE A 263 -4.84 17.04 17.32
N THR A 264 -5.49 18.04 17.90
CA THR A 264 -6.82 18.46 17.44
C THR A 264 -6.95 19.91 16.99
N GLN A 265 -5.99 20.78 17.30
CA GLN A 265 -6.09 22.21 17.02
C GLN A 265 -4.89 22.76 16.21
N ALA A 266 -5.03 23.99 15.75
CA ALA A 266 -4.11 24.67 14.85
C ALA A 266 -2.66 24.85 15.38
N GLY A 267 -2.40 24.62 16.68
CA GLY A 267 -1.05 24.63 17.23
C GLY A 267 -0.17 23.47 16.77
N GLY A 268 -0.79 22.36 16.33
CA GLY A 268 -0.06 21.22 15.77
C GLY A 268 0.96 20.58 16.73
N ILE A 269 2.06 20.13 16.18
CA ILE A 269 3.22 19.61 16.93
C ILE A 269 4.41 20.53 16.69
N SER A 270 4.97 21.07 17.76
CA SER A 270 6.18 21.92 17.72
C SER A 270 7.20 21.43 18.74
N LEU A 271 8.24 20.75 18.28
CA LEU A 271 9.36 20.24 19.09
C LEU A 271 10.63 20.96 18.65
N ASN A 272 10.77 22.23 19.07
CA ASN A 272 11.89 23.09 18.68
C ASN A 272 12.85 23.35 19.86
N GLY A 273 14.15 23.10 19.66
CA GLY A 273 15.15 23.33 20.69
C GLY A 273 14.95 22.45 21.92
N VAL A 274 14.38 21.29 21.73
CA VAL A 274 14.24 20.25 22.75
C VAL A 274 15.58 19.55 22.98
N GLY A 275 15.76 18.96 24.16
CA GLY A 275 16.79 17.95 24.38
C GLY A 275 16.46 16.66 23.67
N ASN A 276 16.59 15.53 24.33
CA ASN A 276 16.22 14.25 23.74
C ASN A 276 14.70 14.05 23.71
N VAL A 277 14.18 13.62 22.57
CA VAL A 277 12.79 13.16 22.44
C VAL A 277 12.80 11.65 22.26
N THR A 278 12.13 10.94 23.15
CA THR A 278 12.03 9.49 23.11
C THR A 278 10.58 9.04 23.17
N GLY A 279 10.25 8.01 22.42
CA GLY A 279 8.94 7.36 22.46
C GLY A 279 9.00 6.00 21.78
N ASN A 280 8.53 4.97 22.48
CA ASN A 280 8.46 3.62 21.95
C ASN A 280 7.02 3.12 21.96
N GLY A 281 6.54 2.63 20.85
CA GLY A 281 5.14 2.22 20.67
C GLY A 281 4.19 3.41 20.56
N VAL A 282 4.60 4.50 19.89
CA VAL A 282 3.80 5.74 19.80
C VAL A 282 3.26 5.97 18.40
N THR A 283 2.03 6.47 18.33
CA THR A 283 1.45 7.05 17.11
C THR A 283 1.03 8.48 17.37
N LEU A 284 1.50 9.39 16.52
CA LEU A 284 1.15 10.80 16.53
C LEU A 284 0.09 11.05 15.46
N TYR A 285 -1.16 11.23 15.89
CA TYR A 285 -2.31 11.43 15.02
C TYR A 285 -2.70 12.90 14.95
N LEU A 286 -2.65 13.50 13.78
CA LEU A 286 -3.06 14.86 13.50
C LEU A 286 -4.44 14.87 12.83
N GLN A 287 -5.45 15.36 13.55
CA GLN A 287 -6.80 15.50 13.00
C GLN A 287 -6.87 16.55 11.89
N ALA A 288 -7.98 16.60 11.16
CA ALA A 288 -8.19 17.54 10.06
C ALA A 288 -7.97 19.02 10.43
N ALA A 289 -8.32 19.41 11.67
CA ALA A 289 -8.12 20.77 12.18
C ALA A 289 -6.77 20.99 12.88
N ALA A 290 -5.92 19.96 12.95
CA ALA A 290 -4.59 20.09 13.58
C ALA A 290 -3.67 20.94 12.72
N GLY A 291 -2.79 21.70 13.36
CA GLY A 291 -1.79 22.52 12.72
C GLY A 291 -0.58 21.71 12.23
N PRO A 292 0.49 22.40 11.80
CA PRO A 292 1.67 21.78 11.20
C PRO A 292 2.48 20.94 12.20
N VAL A 293 3.33 20.08 11.65
CA VAL A 293 4.38 19.39 12.41
C VAL A 293 5.70 20.12 12.18
N ALA A 294 6.33 20.55 13.25
CA ALA A 294 7.66 21.14 13.25
C ALA A 294 8.54 20.43 14.30
N ILE A 295 9.41 19.55 13.83
CA ILE A 295 10.42 18.89 14.67
C ILE A 295 11.78 19.37 14.19
N ASN A 296 12.47 20.12 15.03
CA ASN A 296 13.76 20.69 14.69
C ASN A 296 14.71 20.55 15.88
N THR A 297 15.69 19.67 15.75
CA THR A 297 16.79 19.55 16.71
C THR A 297 17.80 20.66 16.44
N ALA A 298 18.23 21.38 17.49
CA ALA A 298 19.11 22.54 17.34
C ALA A 298 20.46 22.17 16.71
N PRO A 299 21.00 22.97 15.76
CA PRO A 299 22.32 22.73 15.20
C PRO A 299 23.41 22.76 16.30
N GLY A 300 24.30 21.78 16.28
CA GLY A 300 25.44 21.72 17.24
C GLY A 300 25.15 21.05 18.57
N SER A 301 23.91 20.73 18.93
CA SER A 301 23.56 19.98 20.16
C SER A 301 23.71 18.46 19.97
N ASN A 302 23.84 17.72 21.07
CA ASN A 302 23.82 16.24 21.10
C ASN A 302 22.38 15.68 21.21
N GLU A 303 21.41 16.50 20.90
CA GLU A 303 19.97 16.18 20.98
C GLU A 303 19.58 15.14 19.95
N THR A 304 18.75 14.19 20.34
CA THR A 304 18.28 13.10 19.48
C THR A 304 16.79 12.98 19.52
N VAL A 305 16.20 12.64 18.37
CA VAL A 305 14.79 12.24 18.28
C VAL A 305 14.76 10.74 18.00
N SER A 306 14.20 9.97 18.94
CA SER A 306 14.05 8.52 18.84
C SER A 306 12.59 8.15 19.04
N LEU A 307 11.84 8.03 17.94
CA LEU A 307 10.43 7.68 17.95
C LEU A 307 10.22 6.35 17.21
N VAL A 308 9.51 5.44 17.83
CA VAL A 308 9.22 4.10 17.30
C VAL A 308 7.71 3.87 17.33
N ALA A 309 7.17 3.49 16.19
CA ALA A 309 5.77 3.13 16.03
C ALA A 309 5.37 1.89 16.87
N PRO A 310 4.09 1.68 17.17
CA PRO A 310 3.61 0.47 17.80
C PRO A 310 3.85 -0.75 16.89
N THR A 311 4.11 -1.91 17.50
CA THR A 311 4.34 -3.17 16.76
C THR A 311 3.09 -4.03 16.67
N THR A 312 2.02 -3.68 17.36
CA THR A 312 0.75 -4.41 17.41
C THR A 312 -0.44 -3.45 17.36
N GLY A 313 -1.61 -3.98 17.07
CA GLY A 313 -2.86 -3.21 16.96
C GLY A 313 -3.08 -2.60 15.58
N ALA A 314 -4.20 -1.91 15.40
CA ALA A 314 -4.64 -1.36 14.11
C ALA A 314 -3.68 -0.33 13.50
N LEU A 315 -2.79 0.26 14.30
CA LEU A 315 -1.79 1.25 13.87
C LEU A 315 -0.37 0.70 13.95
N ALA A 316 -0.21 -0.63 13.93
CA ALA A 316 1.10 -1.25 13.91
C ALA A 316 1.94 -0.69 12.74
N GLY A 317 3.14 -0.24 13.03
CA GLY A 317 4.04 0.37 12.04
C GLY A 317 3.73 1.81 11.64
N ILE A 318 2.72 2.48 12.21
CA ILE A 318 2.36 3.86 11.89
C ILE A 318 2.88 4.80 12.99
N LEU A 319 3.87 5.63 12.65
CA LEU A 319 4.45 6.61 13.57
C LEU A 319 3.70 7.95 13.53
N PHE A 320 3.51 8.50 12.33
CA PHE A 320 2.69 9.69 12.09
C PHE A 320 1.51 9.31 11.21
N TYR A 321 0.33 9.75 11.61
CA TYR A 321 -0.88 9.69 10.81
C TYR A 321 -1.48 11.10 10.75
N GLN A 322 -1.45 11.71 9.58
CA GLN A 322 -2.17 12.96 9.34
C GLN A 322 -3.48 12.64 8.63
N ASP A 323 -4.57 13.22 9.13
CA ASP A 323 -5.91 12.99 8.59
C ASP A 323 -6.01 13.47 7.14
N ARG A 324 -6.78 12.75 6.34
CA ARG A 324 -7.10 13.18 4.97
C ARG A 324 -7.89 14.48 5.04
N GLY A 325 -7.58 15.43 4.16
CA GLY A 325 -8.09 16.80 4.22
C GLY A 325 -7.28 17.75 5.10
N ASN A 326 -6.32 17.26 5.90
CA ASN A 326 -5.36 18.12 6.58
C ASN A 326 -4.15 18.39 5.65
N ALA A 327 -4.08 19.59 5.10
CA ALA A 327 -3.01 20.01 4.18
C ALA A 327 -1.84 20.73 4.88
N GLN A 328 -1.78 20.71 6.21
CA GLN A 328 -0.74 21.38 6.99
C GLN A 328 0.61 20.69 6.82
N THR A 329 1.62 21.45 6.45
CA THR A 329 2.97 20.94 6.18
C THR A 329 3.60 20.31 7.41
N ALA A 330 4.26 19.17 7.21
CA ALA A 330 5.13 18.56 8.21
C ALA A 330 6.59 18.81 7.84
N SER A 331 7.38 19.32 8.79
CA SER A 331 8.81 19.54 8.65
C SER A 331 9.56 18.84 9.78
N ILE A 332 10.36 17.87 9.41
CA ILE A 332 11.15 17.07 10.34
C ILE A 332 12.62 17.22 9.95
N ASN A 333 13.36 17.97 10.78
CA ASN A 333 14.79 18.12 10.67
C ASN A 333 15.46 17.32 11.80
N GLY A 334 16.02 16.18 11.40
CA GLY A 334 16.80 15.33 12.29
C GLY A 334 18.30 15.69 12.23
N LYS A 335 19.07 15.17 13.17
CA LYS A 335 20.51 14.97 12.99
C LYS A 335 20.71 13.50 12.61
N GLY A 336 21.77 13.16 11.91
CA GLY A 336 22.02 11.81 11.40
C GLY A 336 21.95 10.66 12.43
N THR A 337 21.73 10.97 13.71
CA THR A 337 21.50 10.04 14.84
C THR A 337 20.00 9.87 15.18
N SER A 338 19.10 10.59 14.51
CA SER A 338 17.65 10.47 14.76
C SER A 338 17.14 9.10 14.32
N LYS A 339 16.23 8.54 15.11
CA LYS A 339 15.54 7.28 14.81
C LYS A 339 14.05 7.53 14.67
N LEU A 340 13.56 7.49 13.43
CA LEU A 340 12.13 7.55 13.11
C LEU A 340 11.71 6.18 12.54
N GLN A 341 11.33 5.26 13.42
CA GLN A 341 10.94 3.91 13.03
C GLN A 341 9.43 3.83 12.90
N GLY A 342 8.96 3.71 11.68
CA GLY A 342 7.54 3.67 11.35
C GLY A 342 7.23 4.38 10.04
N THR A 343 5.95 4.43 9.74
CA THR A 343 5.42 5.13 8.57
C THR A 343 5.06 6.57 8.91
N LEU A 344 5.51 7.48 8.06
CA LEU A 344 5.19 8.89 8.07
C LEU A 344 4.09 9.12 7.02
N TYR A 345 2.82 9.18 7.46
CA TYR A 345 1.66 9.25 6.57
C TYR A 345 1.04 10.65 6.57
N PHE A 346 1.22 11.38 5.47
CA PHE A 346 0.77 12.76 5.23
C PHE A 346 0.11 12.90 3.85
N PRO A 347 -1.02 12.20 3.58
CA PRO A 347 -1.53 11.98 2.22
C PRO A 347 -1.94 13.25 1.49
N ASP A 348 -2.37 14.29 2.19
CA ASP A 348 -2.81 15.57 1.61
C ASP A 348 -1.84 16.73 1.87
N ALA A 349 -0.69 16.46 2.48
CA ALA A 349 0.26 17.50 2.91
C ALA A 349 1.65 17.34 2.29
N THR A 350 2.43 18.41 2.40
CA THR A 350 3.87 18.38 2.11
C THR A 350 4.63 17.85 3.33
N LEU A 351 5.50 16.86 3.11
CA LEU A 351 6.43 16.36 4.09
C LEU A 351 7.85 16.77 3.72
N ASN A 352 8.44 17.62 4.54
CA ASN A 352 9.84 18.05 4.43
C ASN A 352 10.69 17.20 5.38
N LEU A 353 11.62 16.43 4.85
CA LEU A 353 12.59 15.67 5.61
C LEU A 353 13.99 16.22 5.39
N SER A 354 14.68 16.53 6.48
CA SER A 354 16.05 17.06 6.43
C SER A 354 16.94 16.33 7.41
N ASN A 355 18.07 15.84 6.94
CA ASN A 355 19.09 15.18 7.79
C ASN A 355 18.53 14.03 8.66
N THR A 356 17.53 13.32 8.15
CA THR A 356 16.94 12.14 8.81
C THR A 356 17.68 10.86 8.42
N GLY A 357 19.04 10.91 8.46
CA GLY A 357 19.87 9.70 8.38
C GLY A 357 19.46 8.76 9.50
N ASN A 358 18.97 7.57 9.18
CA ASN A 358 18.10 6.81 10.05
C ASN A 358 18.72 5.48 10.49
N SER A 359 18.84 5.28 11.80
CA SER A 359 19.17 3.98 12.41
C SER A 359 17.95 3.07 12.61
N ALA A 360 16.77 3.43 12.07
CA ALA A 360 15.56 2.64 12.19
C ALA A 360 15.63 1.36 11.36
N ALA A 361 15.00 0.29 11.84
CA ALA A 361 14.90 -0.96 11.09
C ALA A 361 14.02 -0.76 9.83
N TYR A 362 12.91 -0.02 9.95
CA TYR A 362 12.08 0.38 8.83
C TYR A 362 11.64 1.85 8.98
N SER A 363 11.55 2.54 7.86
CA SER A 363 11.06 3.92 7.78
C SER A 363 10.43 4.12 6.40
N LEU A 364 9.16 4.50 6.37
CA LEU A 364 8.40 4.73 5.15
C LEU A 364 7.84 6.14 5.15
N ALA A 365 7.74 6.73 3.97
CA ALA A 365 7.11 8.04 3.78
C ALA A 365 6.03 7.94 2.70
N VAL A 366 4.81 8.31 3.08
CA VAL A 366 3.68 8.46 2.17
C VAL A 366 3.16 9.88 2.34
N ALA A 367 3.32 10.71 1.33
CA ALA A 367 2.90 12.12 1.41
C ALA A 367 2.39 12.63 0.06
N LYS A 368 1.57 13.69 0.08
CA LYS A 368 1.17 14.36 -1.17
C LYS A 368 2.39 14.84 -1.93
N THR A 369 3.24 15.62 -1.29
CA THR A 369 4.52 16.05 -1.83
C THR A 369 5.64 15.79 -0.83
N LEU A 370 6.82 15.47 -1.34
CA LEU A 370 8.01 15.24 -0.55
C LEU A 370 9.11 16.23 -0.94
N ALA A 371 9.71 16.86 0.07
CA ALA A 371 10.93 17.63 -0.09
C ALA A 371 12.03 17.07 0.80
N LEU A 372 13.12 16.62 0.17
CA LEU A 372 14.22 15.94 0.85
C LEU A 372 15.48 16.76 0.76
N THR A 373 16.14 17.01 1.90
CA THR A 373 17.38 17.81 1.97
C THR A 373 18.40 17.14 2.88
N GLY A 374 19.70 17.39 2.67
CA GLY A 374 20.79 16.81 3.45
C GLY A 374 20.94 15.30 3.23
N THR A 375 20.95 14.50 4.30
CA THR A 375 21.04 13.02 4.23
C THR A 375 19.74 12.42 4.75
N VAL A 376 19.06 11.64 3.91
CA VAL A 376 17.79 10.98 4.26
C VAL A 376 17.90 9.49 3.96
N SER A 377 17.54 8.63 4.91
CA SER A 377 17.58 7.18 4.75
C SER A 377 16.21 6.56 5.00
N PHE A 378 15.83 5.63 4.12
CA PHE A 378 14.63 4.81 4.26
C PHE A 378 15.02 3.34 4.30
N ASN A 379 14.42 2.58 5.20
CA ASN A 379 14.72 1.17 5.43
C ASN A 379 13.43 0.34 5.40
N SER A 380 13.53 -0.93 5.01
CA SER A 380 12.40 -1.85 4.84
C SER A 380 12.55 -3.17 5.61
N ASN A 381 13.33 -3.18 6.69
CA ASN A 381 13.44 -4.38 7.52
C ASN A 381 12.28 -4.44 8.52
N PHE A 382 11.20 -5.14 8.16
CA PHE A 382 10.00 -5.33 8.97
C PHE A 382 10.07 -6.52 9.93
N SER A 383 11.23 -7.12 10.14
CA SER A 383 11.39 -8.30 11.02
C SER A 383 10.91 -8.09 12.46
N THR A 384 10.86 -6.84 12.91
CA THR A 384 10.36 -6.45 14.23
C THR A 384 8.86 -6.18 14.27
N LEU A 385 8.17 -6.27 13.14
CA LEU A 385 6.75 -6.00 13.00
C LEU A 385 6.02 -7.31 12.64
N PRO A 386 5.24 -7.91 13.57
CA PRO A 386 4.63 -9.23 13.37
C PRO A 386 3.72 -9.33 12.13
N GLY A 387 3.06 -8.24 11.74
CA GLY A 387 2.23 -8.16 10.54
C GLY A 387 2.98 -7.79 9.26
N GLY A 388 4.32 -7.72 9.27
CA GLY A 388 5.09 -7.26 8.12
C GLY A 388 4.95 -5.77 7.84
N SER A 389 5.07 -5.36 6.58
CA SER A 389 4.91 -3.96 6.17
C SER A 389 3.50 -3.44 6.46
N PRO A 390 3.34 -2.22 7.02
CA PRO A 390 2.02 -1.60 7.16
C PRO A 390 1.41 -1.18 5.80
N ILE A 391 2.24 -1.07 4.78
CA ILE A 391 1.80 -0.88 3.40
C ILE A 391 1.62 -2.26 2.78
N GLN A 392 0.37 -2.65 2.59
CA GLN A 392 0.02 -3.92 1.96
C GLN A 392 -0.35 -3.65 0.49
N SER A 393 0.38 -4.26 -0.40
CA SER A 393 0.13 -4.19 -1.83
C SER A 393 0.45 -5.54 -2.45
N ALA A 394 -0.46 -6.07 -3.22
CA ALA A 394 -0.26 -7.29 -3.97
C ALA A 394 -0.34 -7.01 -5.46
N VAL A 395 0.38 -7.77 -6.26
CA VAL A 395 0.39 -7.66 -7.72
C VAL A 395 0.14 -9.03 -8.32
N LEU A 396 -0.78 -9.07 -9.30
CA LEU A 396 -0.94 -10.25 -10.14
C LEU A 396 0.32 -10.45 -10.99
N VAL A 397 0.75 -11.69 -11.06
CA VAL A 397 1.87 -12.13 -11.90
C VAL A 397 1.40 -13.35 -12.71
N GLU A 398 1.47 -13.26 -14.01
CA GLU A 398 1.14 -14.36 -14.92
C GLU A 398 2.40 -15.10 -15.38
#